data_478b3484c4c312908ff72f5c530618ed
#
_entry.id   478b3484c4c312908ff72f5c530618ed
#
_cell.length_a   1.000
_cell.length_b   1.000
_cell.length_c   1.000
_cell.angle_alpha   90.00
_cell.angle_beta   90.00
_cell.angle_gamma   90.00
#
_symmetry.space_group_name_H-M   'P 1'
#
loop_
_entity.id
_entity.type
_entity.pdbx_description
1 polymer ?
#
loop_
_entity_poly.entity_id
_entity_poly.type
_entity_poly.pdbx_seq_one_letter_code
_entity_poly.pdbx_strand_id
1 'polypeptide(L)'
;MKIRFFLAAIATVAALAACGGGDSGPGFVALPPPQQNEPPPPPPPPPPPPQQSNAKVSGRVTNALDGRGVAQVTVTAAGVSAVTDADGSYSLTEIPPNASVLLSFSKSGMVPQSRATAALAGSGASTVINVPMLPVAVTESFDGQSAHDVVVPGSTAMVRLSANSLRRPDGSAPGGLVTAQVTPIAPANDVNVMPGNYLAAAEGGSAPMESFGALDASFTDADGTPLNLAAGTSATVRIAPSSRSGTLPPSVPLFFYNTTTGLWVQEGSATLQGTAPNQYYEGTVTHFTTWNADQIYNTVRINGCVQDAAGARVAGALVASEGKSYTGLASTLTNANGEFSVAVKRSSSAFVVATTASEISNSPTVEAGDQDISLGGCLQLTRSALSIKLTWGERPRDLDSHTLGANADEHVYYSDKGSLATAPFIALDVDDVDSFGPEVTTFAKLAKNRTYRFYVRNFSGTFDPGQTGSPARVEVSNRGAQTVFSPPAGESGSTDFWHVFDIRTDEACNASVVPVQQFLADPPVSLDTSGNAQYCN
;
A
#
# COMPACT_ATOMS: atom_id res chain seq x y z
N MET A 1 -9.32 -39.79 -32.52
CA MET A 1 -8.86 -40.98 -33.25
C MET A 1 -8.12 -41.88 -32.27
N LYS A 2 -8.67 -43.09 -32.07
CA LYS A 2 -8.16 -44.31 -31.39
C LYS A 2 -7.79 -44.25 -29.90
N ILE A 3 -8.78 -44.59 -29.11
CA ILE A 3 -8.75 -45.16 -27.77
C ILE A 3 -8.18 -46.58 -27.81
N ARG A 4 -7.31 -46.95 -26.88
CA ARG A 4 -7.00 -48.36 -26.57
C ARG A 4 -7.13 -48.59 -25.06
N PHE A 5 -8.13 -49.36 -24.71
CA PHE A 5 -8.33 -50.05 -23.43
C PHE A 5 -7.40 -51.26 -23.33
N PHE A 6 -6.81 -51.50 -22.16
CA PHE A 6 -6.29 -52.82 -21.79
C PHE A 6 -7.07 -53.36 -20.58
N LEU A 7 -7.76 -54.48 -20.83
CA LEU A 7 -8.37 -55.34 -19.81
C LEU A 7 -7.27 -56.23 -19.18
N ALA A 8 -7.28 -56.34 -17.87
CA ALA A 8 -6.56 -57.36 -17.13
C ALA A 8 -7.55 -58.48 -16.69
N ALA A 9 -7.22 -59.70 -17.08
CA ALA A 9 -8.01 -60.89 -16.77
C ALA A 9 -7.60 -61.46 -15.40
N ILE A 10 -8.60 -61.82 -14.59
CA ILE A 10 -8.46 -62.54 -13.31
C ILE A 10 -8.58 -64.04 -13.63
N ALA A 11 -7.58 -64.83 -13.25
CA ALA A 11 -7.64 -66.30 -13.29
C ALA A 11 -7.78 -66.85 -11.85
N THR A 12 -8.92 -67.47 -11.57
CA THR A 12 -9.19 -68.23 -10.36
C THR A 12 -8.77 -69.69 -10.59
N VAL A 13 -7.96 -70.26 -9.68
CA VAL A 13 -7.65 -71.70 -9.64
C VAL A 13 -8.30 -72.25 -8.40
N ALA A 14 -9.19 -73.24 -8.64
CA ALA A 14 -9.86 -74.07 -7.64
C ALA A 14 -8.98 -75.22 -7.25
N ALA A 15 -8.83 -75.50 -5.94
CA ALA A 15 -8.17 -76.67 -5.41
C ALA A 15 -9.19 -77.81 -5.16
N LEU A 16 -8.97 -79.01 -5.73
CA LEU A 16 -9.66 -80.23 -5.37
C LEU A 16 -8.80 -81.03 -4.37
N ALA A 17 -9.42 -81.39 -3.26
CA ALA A 17 -8.88 -82.35 -2.30
C ALA A 17 -9.29 -83.78 -2.74
N ALA A 18 -8.34 -84.71 -2.62
CA ALA A 18 -8.64 -86.14 -2.64
C ALA A 18 -7.84 -86.87 -1.56
N CYS A 19 -8.54 -87.56 -0.65
CA CYS A 19 -8.01 -88.46 0.35
C CYS A 19 -7.70 -89.84 -0.27
N GLY A 20 -6.65 -90.54 0.25
CA GLY A 20 -6.36 -91.93 0.03
C GLY A 20 -5.19 -92.43 0.83
N GLY A 21 -5.47 -93.38 1.76
CA GLY A 21 -4.61 -93.81 2.83
C GLY A 21 -3.66 -94.94 2.55
N GLY A 22 -2.77 -95.14 3.55
CA GLY A 22 -2.18 -96.44 3.97
C GLY A 22 -0.85 -96.79 3.32
N ASP A 23 0.28 -96.88 3.96
CA ASP A 23 0.82 -97.97 4.69
C ASP A 23 2.33 -97.71 5.06
N SER A 24 2.74 -98.41 6.10
CA SER A 24 3.97 -98.29 6.83
C SER A 24 5.21 -98.89 6.17
N GLY A 25 6.40 -98.17 6.29
CA GLY A 25 7.74 -98.70 6.05
C GLY A 25 8.82 -97.66 6.48
N PRO A 26 9.98 -98.12 7.04
CA PRO A 26 10.85 -97.28 7.85
C PRO A 26 11.85 -96.44 7.06
N GLY A 27 11.91 -95.23 7.42
CA GLY A 27 13.08 -94.38 7.63
C GLY A 27 14.06 -94.08 6.51
N PHE A 28 13.80 -93.01 5.84
CA PHE A 28 14.88 -92.11 5.35
C PHE A 28 14.58 -90.66 5.80
N VAL A 29 15.45 -90.12 6.60
CA VAL A 29 15.42 -88.67 6.96
C VAL A 29 15.87 -87.92 5.70
N ALA A 30 14.93 -87.37 5.00
CA ALA A 30 15.24 -86.42 3.92
C ALA A 30 15.64 -85.08 4.57
N LEU A 31 16.84 -84.58 4.23
CA LEU A 31 17.26 -83.23 4.55
C LEU A 31 16.28 -82.23 3.88
N PRO A 32 15.85 -81.18 4.59
CA PRO A 32 15.02 -80.16 4.00
C PRO A 32 15.74 -79.50 2.81
N PRO A 33 15.04 -79.16 1.73
CA PRO A 33 15.64 -78.44 0.60
C PRO A 33 16.19 -77.11 1.08
N PRO A 34 17.27 -76.59 0.49
CA PRO A 34 17.84 -75.30 0.86
C PRO A 34 16.76 -74.25 0.70
N GLN A 35 16.49 -73.50 1.74
CA GLN A 35 15.63 -72.32 1.68
C GLN A 35 16.22 -71.38 0.62
N GLN A 36 15.54 -71.16 -0.45
CA GLN A 36 15.84 -70.05 -1.33
C GLN A 36 15.55 -68.81 -0.54
N ASN A 37 16.61 -68.03 -0.28
CA ASN A 37 16.46 -66.66 0.24
C ASN A 37 15.65 -65.85 -0.77
N GLU A 38 14.37 -65.62 -0.48
CA GLU A 38 13.61 -64.61 -1.21
C GLU A 38 14.34 -63.28 -1.08
N PRO A 39 14.56 -62.53 -2.18
CA PRO A 39 15.14 -61.20 -2.09
C PRO A 39 14.27 -60.32 -1.18
N PRO A 40 14.87 -59.47 -0.31
CA PRO A 40 14.09 -58.61 0.55
C PRO A 40 13.12 -57.74 -0.30
N PRO A 41 11.88 -57.50 0.19
CA PRO A 41 10.94 -56.68 -0.50
C PRO A 41 11.53 -55.30 -0.82
N PRO A 42 11.27 -54.71 -1.97
CA PRO A 42 11.78 -53.39 -2.33
C PRO A 42 11.37 -52.38 -1.25
N PRO A 43 12.26 -51.42 -0.90
CA PRO A 43 11.92 -50.41 0.09
C PRO A 43 10.65 -49.64 -0.34
N PRO A 44 9.79 -49.24 0.61
CA PRO A 44 8.59 -48.47 0.31
C PRO A 44 8.97 -47.20 -0.45
N PRO A 45 8.16 -46.77 -1.42
CA PRO A 45 8.42 -45.51 -2.14
C PRO A 45 8.56 -44.38 -1.12
N PRO A 46 9.44 -43.40 -1.36
CA PRO A 46 9.56 -42.25 -0.48
C PRO A 46 8.21 -41.54 -0.36
N PRO A 47 7.87 -41.01 0.84
CA PRO A 47 6.64 -40.27 1.02
C PRO A 47 6.58 -39.11 0.00
N PRO A 48 5.41 -38.80 -0.56
CA PRO A 48 5.26 -37.67 -1.47
C PRO A 48 5.77 -36.40 -0.77
N PRO A 49 6.42 -35.46 -1.51
CA PRO A 49 6.86 -34.20 -0.95
C PRO A 49 5.69 -33.52 -0.24
N PRO A 50 5.90 -32.84 0.90
CA PRO A 50 4.85 -32.10 1.57
C PRO A 50 4.21 -31.14 0.56
N GLN A 51 2.89 -31.21 0.37
CA GLN A 51 2.17 -30.23 -0.42
C GLN A 51 2.34 -28.86 0.28
N GLN A 52 2.95 -27.90 -0.40
CA GLN A 52 3.04 -26.54 0.10
C GLN A 52 1.63 -25.94 0.09
N SER A 53 1.18 -25.45 1.25
CA SER A 53 -0.07 -24.72 1.35
C SER A 53 0.05 -23.38 0.62
N ASN A 54 -1.00 -22.97 -0.07
CA ASN A 54 -1.07 -21.68 -0.73
C ASN A 54 -0.87 -20.54 0.26
N ALA A 55 -0.30 -19.45 -0.23
CA ALA A 55 -0.15 -18.21 0.51
C ALA A 55 -1.46 -17.39 0.48
N LYS A 56 -1.59 -16.45 1.39
CA LYS A 56 -2.74 -15.56 1.52
C LYS A 56 -2.30 -14.09 1.41
N VAL A 57 -3.04 -13.32 0.61
CA VAL A 57 -2.96 -11.86 0.63
C VAL A 57 -4.32 -11.32 1.05
N SER A 58 -4.34 -10.47 2.05
CA SER A 58 -5.55 -9.77 2.50
C SER A 58 -5.27 -8.29 2.66
N GLY A 59 -6.31 -7.49 2.85
CA GLY A 59 -6.14 -6.06 3.08
C GLY A 59 -7.44 -5.32 2.93
N ARG A 60 -7.34 -4.01 2.89
CA ARG A 60 -8.45 -3.10 2.76
C ARG A 60 -8.20 -2.11 1.63
N VAL A 61 -9.21 -1.86 0.82
CA VAL A 61 -9.22 -0.78 -0.18
C VAL A 61 -9.99 0.39 0.40
N THR A 62 -9.38 1.58 0.38
CA THR A 62 -9.98 2.80 0.91
C THR A 62 -10.05 3.89 -0.15
N ASN A 63 -10.98 4.80 0.00
CA ASN A 63 -11.00 6.05 -0.76
C ASN A 63 -9.88 6.95 -0.22
N ALA A 64 -8.98 7.38 -1.09
CA ALA A 64 -7.81 8.18 -0.72
C ALA A 64 -8.16 9.55 -0.13
N LEU A 65 -9.36 10.09 -0.40
CA LEU A 65 -9.76 11.41 0.05
C LEU A 65 -10.37 11.43 1.46
N ASP A 66 -11.07 10.33 1.86
CA ASP A 66 -11.79 10.29 3.13
C ASP A 66 -11.51 9.04 3.99
N GLY A 67 -10.65 8.11 3.50
CA GLY A 67 -10.26 6.87 4.20
C GLY A 67 -11.36 5.83 4.36
N ARG A 68 -12.58 6.09 3.84
CA ARG A 68 -13.68 5.11 3.91
C ARG A 68 -13.37 3.90 3.06
N GLY A 69 -13.83 2.74 3.51
CA GLY A 69 -13.76 1.51 2.73
C GLY A 69 -14.47 1.63 1.39
N VAL A 70 -13.85 1.14 0.32
CA VAL A 70 -14.46 1.11 -1.02
C VAL A 70 -14.95 -0.31 -1.29
N ALA A 71 -16.27 -0.48 -1.25
CA ALA A 71 -16.93 -1.73 -1.61
C ALA A 71 -16.88 -2.00 -3.12
N GLN A 72 -17.03 -3.27 -3.53
CA GLN A 72 -17.16 -3.67 -4.94
C GLN A 72 -15.93 -3.29 -5.79
N VAL A 73 -14.74 -3.28 -5.21
CA VAL A 73 -13.47 -3.25 -5.95
C VAL A 73 -13.11 -4.68 -6.35
N THR A 74 -12.86 -4.91 -7.63
CA THR A 74 -12.32 -6.17 -8.11
C THR A 74 -10.82 -6.20 -7.83
N VAL A 75 -10.38 -7.20 -7.07
CA VAL A 75 -8.96 -7.44 -6.75
C VAL A 75 -8.53 -8.73 -7.42
N THR A 76 -7.49 -8.68 -8.24
CA THR A 76 -6.97 -9.86 -8.96
C THR A 76 -5.49 -10.05 -8.71
N ALA A 77 -5.03 -11.29 -8.58
CA ALA A 77 -3.62 -11.65 -8.52
C ALA A 77 -3.43 -13.13 -8.90
N ALA A 78 -2.41 -13.45 -9.68
CA ALA A 78 -2.04 -14.84 -10.03
C ALA A 78 -3.22 -15.70 -10.55
N GLY A 79 -4.17 -15.10 -11.27
CA GLY A 79 -5.34 -15.80 -11.81
C GLY A 79 -6.51 -15.98 -10.85
N VAL A 80 -6.37 -15.58 -9.57
CA VAL A 80 -7.47 -15.54 -8.61
C VAL A 80 -8.06 -14.15 -8.47
N SER A 81 -9.31 -14.05 -8.04
CA SER A 81 -10.00 -12.79 -7.86
C SER A 81 -10.86 -12.78 -6.59
N ALA A 82 -11.01 -11.59 -6.01
CA ALA A 82 -11.94 -11.29 -4.94
C ALA A 82 -12.61 -9.94 -5.20
N VAL A 83 -13.72 -9.70 -4.51
CA VAL A 83 -14.41 -8.39 -4.54
C VAL A 83 -14.44 -7.87 -3.10
N THR A 84 -14.14 -6.58 -2.91
CA THR A 84 -14.16 -5.98 -1.58
C THR A 84 -15.58 -5.91 -1.02
N ASP A 85 -15.71 -6.16 0.29
CA ASP A 85 -16.96 -6.02 1.04
C ASP A 85 -17.34 -4.54 1.31
N ALA A 86 -18.38 -4.32 2.14
CA ALA A 86 -18.87 -2.99 2.47
C ALA A 86 -17.81 -2.10 3.15
N ASP A 87 -16.88 -2.70 3.89
CA ASP A 87 -15.80 -2.01 4.60
C ASP A 87 -14.53 -1.90 3.75
N GLY A 88 -14.56 -2.34 2.50
CA GLY A 88 -13.42 -2.36 1.59
C GLY A 88 -12.45 -3.52 1.82
N SER A 89 -12.77 -4.49 2.67
CA SER A 89 -11.88 -5.61 2.98
C SER A 89 -11.91 -6.67 1.87
N TYR A 90 -10.76 -7.31 1.64
CA TYR A 90 -10.61 -8.39 0.66
C TYR A 90 -9.66 -9.48 1.17
N SER A 91 -9.75 -10.67 0.57
CA SER A 91 -8.86 -11.80 0.86
C SER A 91 -8.70 -12.69 -0.37
N LEU A 92 -7.47 -12.92 -0.78
CA LEU A 92 -7.05 -13.87 -1.80
C LEU A 92 -6.29 -15.02 -1.12
N THR A 93 -6.79 -16.24 -1.20
CA THR A 93 -6.29 -17.40 -0.42
C THR A 93 -5.52 -18.43 -1.23
N GLU A 94 -5.54 -18.32 -2.56
CA GLU A 94 -4.93 -19.31 -3.47
C GLU A 94 -3.70 -18.73 -4.19
N ILE A 95 -2.91 -17.94 -3.47
CA ILE A 95 -1.69 -17.34 -4.02
C ILE A 95 -0.57 -18.38 -4.02
N PRO A 96 0.17 -18.56 -5.13
CA PRO A 96 1.31 -19.47 -5.17
C PRO A 96 2.34 -19.13 -4.09
N PRO A 97 2.82 -20.12 -3.30
CA PRO A 97 3.85 -19.88 -2.29
C PRO A 97 5.20 -19.55 -2.96
N ASN A 98 6.04 -18.83 -2.26
CA ASN A 98 7.39 -18.41 -2.70
C ASN A 98 7.43 -17.56 -3.99
N ALA A 99 6.30 -16.99 -4.39
CA ALA A 99 6.20 -16.08 -5.53
C ALA A 99 5.90 -14.64 -5.07
N SER A 100 6.51 -13.67 -5.75
CA SER A 100 5.98 -12.32 -5.76
C SER A 100 4.85 -12.24 -6.78
N VAL A 101 3.78 -11.58 -6.44
CA VAL A 101 2.62 -11.44 -7.31
C VAL A 101 2.21 -9.97 -7.45
N LEU A 102 1.71 -9.63 -8.63
CA LEU A 102 1.12 -8.32 -8.89
C LEU A 102 -0.38 -8.40 -8.59
N LEU A 103 -0.83 -7.59 -7.63
CA LEU A 103 -2.25 -7.37 -7.37
C LEU A 103 -2.72 -6.19 -8.22
N SER A 104 -3.90 -6.33 -8.81
CA SER A 104 -4.58 -5.25 -9.53
C SER A 104 -5.93 -4.96 -8.87
N PHE A 105 -6.25 -3.68 -8.73
CA PHE A 105 -7.46 -3.18 -8.09
C PHE A 105 -8.21 -2.29 -9.08
N SER A 106 -9.45 -2.62 -9.37
CA SER A 106 -10.24 -1.87 -10.35
C SER A 106 -11.69 -1.70 -9.90
N LYS A 107 -12.21 -0.50 -10.13
CA LYS A 107 -13.62 -0.13 -9.96
C LYS A 107 -13.96 1.06 -10.83
N SER A 108 -15.15 1.06 -11.44
CA SER A 108 -15.63 2.22 -12.20
C SER A 108 -15.69 3.48 -11.34
N GLY A 109 -15.24 4.61 -11.89
CA GLY A 109 -15.16 5.89 -11.19
C GLY A 109 -13.99 6.05 -10.22
N MET A 110 -13.07 5.09 -10.20
CA MET A 110 -11.84 5.13 -9.41
C MET A 110 -10.62 4.94 -10.31
N VAL A 111 -9.52 5.58 -9.97
CA VAL A 111 -8.23 5.36 -10.64
C VAL A 111 -7.75 3.95 -10.32
N PRO A 112 -7.45 3.11 -11.34
CA PRO A 112 -6.94 1.76 -11.11
C PRO A 112 -5.64 1.76 -10.31
N GLN A 113 -5.48 0.77 -9.44
CA GLN A 113 -4.30 0.61 -8.61
C GLN A 113 -3.68 -0.76 -8.77
N SER A 114 -2.40 -0.87 -8.45
CA SER A 114 -1.74 -2.17 -8.33
C SER A 114 -0.60 -2.13 -7.33
N ARG A 115 -0.28 -3.30 -6.77
CA ARG A 115 0.82 -3.50 -5.83
C ARG A 115 1.50 -4.84 -6.10
N ALA A 116 2.82 -4.82 -6.20
CA ALA A 116 3.59 -6.06 -6.20
C ALA A 116 3.93 -6.47 -4.77
N THR A 117 3.75 -7.75 -4.44
CA THR A 117 4.25 -8.31 -3.18
C THR A 117 5.73 -8.64 -3.30
N ALA A 118 6.46 -8.66 -2.18
CA ALA A 118 7.66 -9.48 -2.09
C ALA A 118 7.29 -10.97 -2.19
N ALA A 119 8.27 -11.83 -2.45
CA ALA A 119 8.05 -13.28 -2.48
C ALA A 119 7.53 -13.75 -1.10
N LEU A 120 6.35 -14.39 -1.10
CA LEU A 120 5.71 -14.90 0.11
C LEU A 120 6.35 -16.24 0.48
N ALA A 121 7.43 -16.19 1.27
CA ALA A 121 8.24 -17.36 1.62
C ALA A 121 7.53 -18.26 2.64
N GLY A 122 7.52 -19.58 2.35
CA GLY A 122 6.99 -20.61 3.25
C GLY A 122 5.56 -21.06 2.93
N SER A 123 5.23 -22.23 3.46
CA SER A 123 3.88 -22.82 3.33
C SER A 123 2.89 -22.04 4.21
N GLY A 124 1.78 -21.59 3.63
CA GLY A 124 0.74 -20.83 4.33
C GLY A 124 1.15 -19.39 4.71
N ALA A 125 2.18 -18.83 4.06
CA ALA A 125 2.60 -17.44 4.27
C ALA A 125 1.44 -16.47 4.03
N SER A 126 1.40 -15.38 4.80
CA SER A 126 0.37 -14.36 4.63
C SER A 126 0.96 -12.96 4.69
N THR A 127 0.35 -12.03 3.96
CA THR A 127 0.67 -10.60 4.02
C THR A 127 -0.58 -9.75 3.96
N VAL A 128 -0.47 -8.51 4.43
CA VAL A 128 -1.54 -7.51 4.38
C VAL A 128 -1.12 -6.37 3.48
N ILE A 129 -1.96 -6.03 2.50
CA ILE A 129 -1.74 -4.94 1.55
C ILE A 129 -2.98 -4.05 1.53
N ASN A 130 -2.87 -2.88 2.12
CA ASN A 130 -3.89 -1.85 2.09
C ASN A 130 -3.62 -0.90 0.91
N VAL A 131 -4.69 -0.49 0.21
CA VAL A 131 -4.57 0.31 -1.00
C VAL A 131 -5.56 1.48 -0.98
N PRO A 132 -5.09 2.72 -0.94
CA PRO A 132 -5.93 3.88 -1.21
C PRO A 132 -6.16 4.02 -2.71
N MET A 133 -7.40 4.22 -3.12
CA MET A 133 -7.78 4.52 -4.51
C MET A 133 -8.31 5.95 -4.60
N LEU A 134 -7.85 6.69 -5.60
CA LEU A 134 -8.39 8.02 -5.90
C LEU A 134 -9.70 7.90 -6.69
N PRO A 135 -10.77 8.64 -6.34
CA PRO A 135 -11.89 8.81 -7.24
C PRO A 135 -11.45 9.60 -8.49
N VAL A 136 -12.09 9.32 -9.63
CA VAL A 136 -11.86 10.09 -10.86
C VAL A 136 -12.19 11.55 -10.61
N ALA A 137 -11.24 12.45 -10.93
CA ALA A 137 -11.39 13.89 -10.65
C ALA A 137 -12.31 14.59 -11.65
N VAL A 138 -12.19 14.24 -12.93
CA VAL A 138 -13.01 14.80 -14.01
C VAL A 138 -13.55 13.68 -14.89
N THR A 139 -14.84 13.76 -15.17
CA THR A 139 -15.49 12.95 -16.21
C THR A 139 -16.26 13.90 -17.11
N GLU A 140 -15.92 13.95 -18.39
CA GLU A 140 -16.63 14.75 -19.37
C GLU A 140 -16.80 14.02 -20.69
N SER A 141 -17.81 14.41 -21.47
CA SER A 141 -18.10 13.83 -22.79
C SER A 141 -18.00 14.87 -23.88
N PHE A 142 -17.36 14.51 -25.00
CA PHE A 142 -17.14 15.42 -26.14
C PHE A 142 -17.17 14.66 -27.47
N ASP A 143 -17.20 15.43 -28.58
CA ASP A 143 -17.09 14.87 -29.92
C ASP A 143 -15.62 14.65 -30.28
N GLY A 144 -15.19 13.38 -30.38
CA GLY A 144 -13.84 12.99 -30.73
C GLY A 144 -13.38 13.35 -32.15
N GLN A 145 -14.28 13.86 -33.00
CA GLN A 145 -13.94 14.35 -34.34
C GLN A 145 -13.27 15.75 -34.31
N SER A 146 -13.45 16.49 -33.23
CA SER A 146 -12.82 17.80 -33.00
C SER A 146 -11.64 17.69 -32.04
N ALA A 147 -10.70 18.66 -32.11
CA ALA A 147 -9.68 18.81 -31.08
C ALA A 147 -10.33 19.19 -29.76
N HIS A 148 -9.83 18.64 -28.66
CA HIS A 148 -10.43 18.85 -27.34
C HIS A 148 -9.37 18.87 -26.23
N ASP A 149 -9.53 19.79 -25.28
CA ASP A 149 -8.71 19.89 -24.07
C ASP A 149 -9.54 19.44 -22.85
N VAL A 150 -9.15 18.32 -22.23
CA VAL A 150 -9.71 17.87 -20.95
C VAL A 150 -8.93 18.55 -19.84
N VAL A 151 -9.54 19.52 -19.17
CA VAL A 151 -8.91 20.33 -18.12
C VAL A 151 -9.43 19.91 -16.74
N VAL A 152 -8.53 19.72 -15.77
CA VAL A 152 -8.92 19.42 -14.40
C VAL A 152 -9.13 20.71 -13.61
N PRO A 153 -10.36 21.02 -13.14
CA PRO A 153 -10.64 22.22 -12.37
C PRO A 153 -9.78 22.32 -11.11
N GLY A 154 -9.23 23.51 -10.85
CA GLY A 154 -8.37 23.75 -9.68
C GLY A 154 -6.97 23.14 -9.77
N SER A 155 -6.58 22.61 -10.94
CA SER A 155 -5.25 22.03 -11.19
C SER A 155 -4.68 22.55 -12.51
N THR A 156 -3.35 22.45 -12.67
CA THR A 156 -2.68 22.66 -13.96
C THR A 156 -2.69 21.43 -14.87
N ALA A 157 -3.24 20.31 -14.38
CA ALA A 157 -3.32 19.06 -15.12
C ALA A 157 -4.30 19.15 -16.31
N MET A 158 -3.89 18.57 -17.44
CA MET A 158 -4.67 18.62 -18.68
C MET A 158 -4.26 17.50 -19.63
N VAL A 159 -5.21 17.07 -20.48
CA VAL A 159 -4.93 16.26 -21.68
C VAL A 159 -5.46 17.01 -22.90
N ARG A 160 -4.60 17.26 -23.87
CA ARG A 160 -4.96 17.87 -25.16
C ARG A 160 -4.96 16.82 -26.25
N LEU A 161 -6.10 16.69 -26.92
CA LEU A 161 -6.34 15.78 -28.02
C LEU A 161 -6.42 16.52 -29.35
N SER A 162 -5.82 15.96 -30.38
CA SER A 162 -6.07 16.40 -31.76
C SER A 162 -7.37 15.80 -32.28
N ALA A 163 -7.98 16.46 -33.28
CA ALA A 163 -9.17 15.95 -33.95
C ALA A 163 -8.94 14.54 -34.50
N ASN A 164 -9.91 13.66 -34.34
CA ASN A 164 -9.87 12.26 -34.84
C ASN A 164 -8.66 11.43 -34.36
N SER A 165 -8.08 11.75 -33.21
CA SER A 165 -6.88 11.05 -32.68
C SER A 165 -7.18 9.75 -31.94
N LEU A 166 -8.44 9.44 -31.62
CA LEU A 166 -8.82 8.28 -30.84
C LEU A 166 -9.33 7.11 -31.70
N ARG A 167 -9.04 5.89 -31.28
CA ARG A 167 -9.47 4.63 -31.92
C ARG A 167 -9.87 3.60 -30.89
N ARG A 168 -10.79 2.72 -31.28
CA ARG A 168 -11.08 1.45 -30.62
C ARG A 168 -9.91 0.46 -30.76
N PRO A 169 -9.84 -0.63 -29.99
CA PRO A 169 -8.78 -1.65 -30.11
C PRO A 169 -8.71 -2.33 -31.49
N ASP A 170 -9.81 -2.36 -32.23
CA ASP A 170 -9.88 -2.88 -33.60
C ASP A 170 -9.44 -1.85 -34.67
N GLY A 171 -9.04 -0.66 -34.28
CA GLY A 171 -8.64 0.45 -35.17
C GLY A 171 -9.81 1.29 -35.72
N SER A 172 -11.06 0.95 -35.41
CA SER A 172 -12.22 1.74 -35.82
C SER A 172 -12.34 3.07 -35.07
N ALA A 173 -13.08 4.02 -35.61
CA ALA A 173 -13.40 5.28 -34.97
C ALA A 173 -14.33 5.07 -33.75
N PRO A 174 -14.33 5.99 -32.76
CA PRO A 174 -15.26 5.94 -31.64
C PRO A 174 -16.72 5.89 -32.09
N GLY A 175 -17.56 5.14 -31.40
CA GLY A 175 -19.00 5.14 -31.57
C GLY A 175 -19.65 6.21 -30.70
N GLY A 176 -20.15 7.29 -31.33
CA GLY A 176 -20.80 8.40 -30.62
C GLY A 176 -19.83 9.31 -29.85
N LEU A 177 -20.30 9.86 -28.73
CA LEU A 177 -19.47 10.72 -27.88
C LEU A 177 -18.36 9.94 -27.18
N VAL A 178 -17.23 10.61 -27.01
CA VAL A 178 -16.11 10.13 -26.20
C VAL A 178 -16.31 10.61 -24.77
N THR A 179 -16.17 9.71 -23.80
CA THR A 179 -16.10 10.04 -22.38
C THR A 179 -14.65 9.95 -21.93
N ALA A 180 -14.11 11.07 -21.45
CA ALA A 180 -12.81 11.17 -20.82
C ALA A 180 -12.92 11.06 -19.30
N GLN A 181 -11.99 10.36 -18.68
CA GLN A 181 -11.75 10.37 -17.23
C GLN A 181 -10.30 10.75 -16.99
N VAL A 182 -10.08 11.85 -16.27
CA VAL A 182 -8.72 12.37 -16.02
C VAL A 182 -8.58 12.69 -14.54
N THR A 183 -7.45 12.26 -13.94
CA THR A 183 -7.17 12.44 -12.52
C THR A 183 -5.70 12.78 -12.32
N PRO A 184 -5.35 13.96 -11.78
CA PRO A 184 -4.00 14.22 -11.30
C PRO A 184 -3.71 13.40 -10.04
N ILE A 185 -2.52 12.86 -9.96
CA ILE A 185 -2.06 12.10 -8.80
C ILE A 185 -0.97 12.93 -8.12
N ALA A 186 -1.16 13.21 -6.83
CA ALA A 186 -0.26 14.03 -6.03
C ALA A 186 0.50 13.17 -4.99
N PRO A 187 1.59 12.48 -5.39
CA PRO A 187 2.29 11.53 -4.54
C PRO A 187 3.07 12.18 -3.39
N ALA A 188 3.36 13.48 -3.44
CA ALA A 188 3.97 14.17 -2.29
C ALA A 188 3.04 14.19 -1.08
N ASN A 189 1.73 14.25 -1.30
CA ASN A 189 0.71 14.27 -0.25
C ASN A 189 0.49 12.88 0.37
N ASP A 190 0.48 11.85 -0.49
CA ASP A 190 0.36 10.46 -0.08
C ASP A 190 1.06 9.57 -1.12
N VAL A 191 2.22 9.02 -0.76
CA VAL A 191 2.99 8.15 -1.67
C VAL A 191 2.22 6.89 -2.07
N ASN A 192 1.21 6.50 -1.29
CA ASN A 192 0.44 5.28 -1.54
C ASN A 192 -0.65 5.45 -2.62
N VAL A 193 -0.90 6.65 -3.13
CA VAL A 193 -1.87 6.84 -4.25
C VAL A 193 -1.28 6.54 -5.62
N MET A 194 0.05 6.39 -5.72
CA MET A 194 0.70 5.99 -6.98
C MET A 194 0.44 4.52 -7.28
N PRO A 195 0.14 4.13 -8.53
CA PRO A 195 0.11 2.73 -8.92
C PRO A 195 1.51 2.11 -8.89
N GLY A 196 1.58 0.83 -8.53
CA GLY A 196 2.85 0.10 -8.42
C GLY A 196 3.65 0.43 -7.15
N ASN A 197 4.95 0.14 -7.21
CA ASN A 197 5.85 0.18 -6.06
C ASN A 197 7.02 1.17 -6.27
N TYR A 198 6.88 2.25 -7.04
CA TYR A 198 7.95 3.19 -7.40
C TYR A 198 9.17 2.49 -8.04
N LEU A 199 8.91 1.52 -8.90
CA LEU A 199 9.95 0.78 -9.61
C LEU A 199 9.81 0.98 -11.12
N ALA A 200 10.86 1.49 -11.75
CA ALA A 200 10.97 1.57 -13.20
C ALA A 200 11.64 0.32 -13.78
N ALA A 201 11.25 -0.06 -14.98
CA ALA A 201 11.98 -1.05 -15.77
C ALA A 201 13.39 -0.52 -16.10
N ALA A 202 14.41 -1.31 -15.82
CA ALA A 202 15.80 -0.96 -16.05
C ALA A 202 16.58 -2.17 -16.59
N GLU A 203 17.76 -1.93 -17.13
CA GLU A 203 18.65 -3.00 -17.56
C GLU A 203 18.98 -3.94 -16.39
N GLY A 204 18.71 -5.21 -16.57
CA GLY A 204 18.91 -6.24 -15.53
C GLY A 204 17.81 -6.35 -14.48
N GLY A 205 16.67 -5.63 -14.62
CA GLY A 205 15.53 -5.76 -13.70
C GLY A 205 14.72 -4.49 -13.50
N SER A 206 14.74 -3.93 -12.30
CA SER A 206 14.05 -2.69 -11.95
C SER A 206 14.91 -1.75 -11.13
N ALA A 207 14.65 -0.46 -11.24
CA ALA A 207 15.31 0.59 -10.47
C ALA A 207 14.28 1.46 -9.74
N PRO A 208 14.57 1.91 -8.52
CA PRO A 208 13.68 2.82 -7.81
C PRO A 208 13.67 4.20 -8.44
N MET A 209 12.54 4.88 -8.31
CA MET A 209 12.28 6.17 -8.93
C MET A 209 11.62 7.14 -7.95
N GLU A 210 11.87 8.43 -8.18
CA GLU A 210 11.23 9.55 -7.50
C GLU A 210 10.20 10.17 -8.42
N SER A 211 9.01 10.45 -7.89
CA SER A 211 7.94 11.10 -8.62
C SER A 211 7.90 12.60 -8.38
N PHE A 212 7.67 13.35 -9.44
CA PHE A 212 7.39 14.78 -9.44
C PHE A 212 5.93 15.08 -9.77
N GLY A 213 5.06 14.06 -9.81
CA GLY A 213 3.64 14.14 -10.10
C GLY A 213 3.21 13.21 -11.20
N ALA A 214 1.95 12.77 -11.17
CA ALA A 214 1.41 11.86 -12.17
C ALA A 214 0.00 12.27 -12.65
N LEU A 215 -0.44 11.65 -13.74
CA LEU A 215 -1.74 11.86 -14.35
C LEU A 215 -2.28 10.52 -14.85
N ASP A 216 -3.47 10.15 -14.39
CA ASP A 216 -4.23 9.04 -14.97
C ASP A 216 -5.20 9.59 -16.02
N ALA A 217 -5.25 8.97 -17.19
CA ALA A 217 -6.15 9.34 -18.26
C ALA A 217 -6.71 8.10 -18.96
N SER A 218 -8.02 8.02 -19.04
CA SER A 218 -8.72 6.96 -19.77
C SER A 218 -9.87 7.54 -20.61
N PHE A 219 -10.16 6.87 -21.72
CA PHE A 219 -11.18 7.30 -22.68
C PHE A 219 -12.02 6.09 -23.07
N THR A 220 -13.33 6.31 -23.17
CA THR A 220 -14.29 5.32 -23.67
C THR A 220 -15.23 5.98 -24.68
N ASP A 221 -15.80 5.21 -25.57
CA ASP A 221 -16.89 5.70 -26.40
C ASP A 221 -18.27 5.51 -25.75
N ALA A 222 -19.35 5.86 -26.49
CA ALA A 222 -20.72 5.79 -25.99
C ALA A 222 -21.16 4.36 -25.61
N ASP A 223 -20.53 3.34 -26.17
CA ASP A 223 -20.79 1.92 -25.86
C ASP A 223 -19.96 1.44 -24.65
N GLY A 224 -19.10 2.30 -24.08
CA GLY A 224 -18.17 1.95 -23.00
C GLY A 224 -16.91 1.21 -23.50
N THR A 225 -16.68 1.16 -24.82
CA THR A 225 -15.47 0.54 -25.39
C THR A 225 -14.26 1.42 -25.10
N PRO A 226 -13.16 0.86 -24.52
CA PRO A 226 -11.94 1.63 -24.29
C PRO A 226 -11.37 2.19 -25.59
N LEU A 227 -10.89 3.42 -25.52
CA LEU A 227 -10.25 4.12 -26.64
C LEU A 227 -8.79 4.40 -26.31
N ASN A 228 -7.96 4.41 -27.33
CA ASN A 228 -6.57 4.86 -27.23
C ASN A 228 -6.20 5.71 -28.45
N LEU A 229 -4.98 6.30 -28.45
CA LEU A 229 -4.50 7.09 -29.57
C LEU A 229 -4.34 6.21 -30.83
N ALA A 230 -4.68 6.78 -31.97
CA ALA A 230 -4.44 6.16 -33.27
C ALA A 230 -2.92 6.00 -33.49
N ALA A 231 -2.50 4.95 -34.16
CA ALA A 231 -1.12 4.74 -34.49
C ALA A 231 -0.50 5.96 -35.21
N GLY A 232 0.66 6.42 -34.73
CA GLY A 232 1.35 7.58 -35.25
C GLY A 232 0.77 8.93 -34.82
N THR A 233 -0.21 8.96 -33.94
CA THR A 233 -0.70 10.20 -33.30
C THR A 233 -0.19 10.32 -31.86
N SER A 234 -0.24 11.52 -31.31
CA SER A 234 0.12 11.82 -29.93
C SER A 234 -0.86 12.78 -29.29
N ALA A 235 -0.90 12.79 -27.98
CA ALA A 235 -1.60 13.80 -27.19
C ALA A 235 -0.58 14.60 -26.36
N THR A 236 -0.91 15.85 -26.03
CA THR A 236 -0.14 16.62 -25.05
C THR A 236 -0.73 16.37 -23.67
N VAL A 237 0.12 16.06 -22.70
CA VAL A 237 -0.25 15.95 -21.28
C VAL A 237 0.42 17.04 -20.48
N ARG A 238 -0.32 17.60 -19.50
CA ARG A 238 0.21 18.45 -18.43
C ARG A 238 0.03 17.74 -17.13
N ILE A 239 1.13 17.56 -16.42
CA ILE A 239 1.17 16.93 -15.09
C ILE A 239 1.42 18.02 -14.07
N ALA A 240 0.49 18.19 -13.12
CA ALA A 240 0.66 19.10 -12.00
C ALA A 240 1.80 18.60 -11.11
N PRO A 241 2.79 19.46 -10.76
CA PRO A 241 3.89 19.03 -9.92
C PRO A 241 3.43 18.62 -8.52
N SER A 242 4.00 17.53 -8.02
CA SER A 242 3.79 17.04 -6.66
C SER A 242 5.07 16.35 -6.20
N SER A 243 5.91 17.07 -5.46
CA SER A 243 7.22 16.58 -5.04
C SER A 243 7.57 17.10 -3.65
N ARG A 244 8.23 16.24 -2.86
CA ARG A 244 8.87 16.59 -1.58
C ARG A 244 10.30 17.10 -1.77
N SER A 245 10.84 17.07 -2.99
CA SER A 245 12.13 17.66 -3.31
C SER A 245 12.03 19.18 -3.37
N GLY A 246 12.96 19.88 -2.74
CA GLY A 246 12.95 21.36 -2.63
C GLY A 246 13.10 22.11 -3.96
N THR A 247 13.44 21.40 -5.06
CA THR A 247 13.55 21.99 -6.40
C THR A 247 12.98 21.04 -7.44
N LEU A 248 12.19 21.60 -8.36
CA LEU A 248 11.67 20.86 -9.51
C LEU A 248 12.69 20.88 -10.65
N PRO A 249 13.10 19.74 -11.20
CA PRO A 249 13.96 19.69 -12.38
C PRO A 249 13.33 20.39 -13.58
N PRO A 250 14.11 21.14 -14.40
CA PRO A 250 13.56 21.82 -15.58
C PRO A 250 13.07 20.86 -16.67
N SER A 251 13.52 19.63 -16.67
CA SER A 251 13.06 18.54 -17.54
C SER A 251 13.21 17.21 -16.84
N VAL A 252 12.24 16.33 -17.05
CA VAL A 252 12.21 14.98 -16.47
C VAL A 252 11.80 13.96 -17.54
N PRO A 253 12.27 12.72 -17.48
CA PRO A 253 11.69 11.63 -18.23
C PRO A 253 10.21 11.45 -17.92
N LEU A 254 9.43 11.01 -18.91
CA LEU A 254 8.08 10.50 -18.71
C LEU A 254 8.11 8.98 -18.62
N PHE A 255 7.31 8.44 -17.71
CA PHE A 255 7.11 7.01 -17.55
C PHE A 255 5.63 6.68 -17.62
N PHE A 256 5.27 5.63 -18.33
CA PHE A 256 3.94 5.07 -18.26
C PHE A 256 3.90 3.83 -17.38
N TYR A 257 2.75 3.60 -16.72
CA TYR A 257 2.57 2.43 -15.91
C TYR A 257 2.17 1.21 -16.75
N ASN A 258 3.00 0.17 -16.74
CA ASN A 258 2.71 -1.09 -17.41
C ASN A 258 1.98 -2.03 -16.44
N THR A 259 0.67 -2.19 -16.63
CA THR A 259 -0.22 -2.98 -15.77
C THR A 259 0.08 -4.49 -15.81
N THR A 260 0.79 -4.97 -16.84
CA THR A 260 1.16 -6.38 -16.97
C THR A 260 2.39 -6.72 -16.12
N THR A 261 3.39 -5.83 -16.12
CA THR A 261 4.65 -6.05 -15.39
C THR A 261 4.65 -5.43 -14.00
N GLY A 262 3.77 -4.46 -13.74
CA GLY A 262 3.76 -3.67 -12.50
C GLY A 262 4.91 -2.69 -12.40
N LEU A 263 5.57 -2.37 -13.51
CA LEU A 263 6.71 -1.47 -13.59
C LEU A 263 6.37 -0.22 -14.40
N TRP A 264 7.04 0.87 -14.08
CA TRP A 264 7.04 2.07 -14.88
C TRP A 264 8.04 1.94 -16.02
N VAL A 265 7.62 2.31 -17.23
CA VAL A 265 8.44 2.20 -18.44
C VAL A 265 8.66 3.59 -19.00
N GLN A 266 9.94 3.95 -19.20
CA GLN A 266 10.29 5.26 -19.74
C GLN A 266 9.88 5.39 -21.20
N GLU A 267 9.14 6.46 -21.50
CA GLU A 267 8.77 6.84 -22.88
C GLU A 267 8.65 8.36 -22.96
N GLY A 268 9.60 8.99 -23.64
CA GLY A 268 9.60 10.44 -23.81
C GLY A 268 10.12 11.22 -22.61
N SER A 269 9.79 12.51 -22.59
CA SER A 269 10.15 13.46 -21.54
C SER A 269 9.15 14.61 -21.47
N ALA A 270 9.14 15.30 -20.32
CA ALA A 270 8.37 16.52 -20.09
C ALA A 270 9.28 17.66 -19.63
N THR A 271 8.90 18.89 -19.94
CA THR A 271 9.59 20.11 -19.51
C THR A 271 8.73 20.90 -18.56
N LEU A 272 9.36 21.46 -17.53
CA LEU A 272 8.69 22.32 -16.56
C LEU A 272 8.32 23.65 -17.22
N GLN A 273 7.05 24.03 -17.14
CA GLN A 273 6.47 25.24 -17.71
C GLN A 273 5.78 26.07 -16.63
N GLY A 274 5.56 27.35 -16.89
CA GLY A 274 4.87 28.26 -16.01
C GLY A 274 5.74 28.73 -14.83
N THR A 275 5.11 29.43 -13.90
CA THR A 275 5.72 29.91 -12.65
C THR A 275 4.87 29.49 -11.47
N ALA A 276 5.49 29.24 -10.32
CA ALA A 276 4.74 28.88 -9.12
C ALA A 276 3.66 29.93 -8.79
N PRO A 277 2.45 29.52 -8.38
CA PRO A 277 2.01 28.15 -8.11
C PRO A 277 1.44 27.40 -9.34
N ASN A 278 1.46 27.99 -10.53
CA ASN A 278 0.81 27.50 -11.75
C ASN A 278 1.78 26.73 -12.67
N GLN A 279 2.78 26.07 -12.09
CA GLN A 279 3.71 25.24 -12.84
C GLN A 279 3.09 23.91 -13.27
N TYR A 280 3.62 23.32 -14.34
CA TYR A 280 3.26 21.99 -14.83
C TYR A 280 4.40 21.40 -15.66
N TYR A 281 4.50 20.08 -15.68
CA TYR A 281 5.33 19.36 -16.63
C TYR A 281 4.52 19.09 -17.89
N GLU A 282 5.00 19.58 -19.05
CA GLU A 282 4.34 19.36 -20.35
C GLU A 282 5.16 18.40 -21.20
N GLY A 283 4.50 17.37 -21.72
CA GLY A 283 5.09 16.39 -22.62
C GLY A 283 4.06 15.79 -23.58
N THR A 284 4.52 14.94 -24.49
CA THR A 284 3.67 14.23 -25.44
C THR A 284 3.67 12.74 -25.13
N VAL A 285 2.50 12.11 -25.29
CA VAL A 285 2.27 10.67 -25.06
C VAL A 285 1.68 10.03 -26.31
N THR A 286 1.96 8.75 -26.52
CA THR A 286 1.50 7.99 -27.70
C THR A 286 0.37 7.02 -27.39
N HIS A 287 0.02 6.86 -26.12
CA HIS A 287 -1.10 6.04 -25.63
C HIS A 287 -1.60 6.56 -24.27
N PHE A 288 -2.79 6.10 -23.84
CA PHE A 288 -3.35 6.46 -22.54
C PHE A 288 -3.23 5.34 -21.53
N THR A 289 -2.75 5.71 -20.38
CA THR A 289 -2.58 4.98 -19.12
C THR A 289 -2.26 6.00 -18.04
N THR A 290 -1.81 5.58 -16.86
CA THR A 290 -1.20 6.50 -15.90
C THR A 290 0.21 6.89 -16.38
N TRP A 291 0.46 8.19 -16.46
CA TRP A 291 1.74 8.80 -16.82
C TRP A 291 2.35 9.53 -15.63
N ASN A 292 3.66 9.46 -15.49
CA ASN A 292 4.40 10.00 -14.36
C ASN A 292 5.61 10.80 -14.86
N ALA A 293 5.82 11.97 -14.26
CA ALA A 293 7.01 12.79 -14.42
C ALA A 293 8.02 12.37 -13.36
N ASP A 294 9.08 11.63 -13.72
CA ASP A 294 9.90 10.90 -12.76
C ASP A 294 11.39 10.93 -13.06
N GLN A 295 12.17 10.48 -12.06
CA GLN A 295 13.60 10.28 -12.22
C GLN A 295 14.05 9.02 -11.46
N ILE A 296 14.78 8.13 -12.14
CA ILE A 296 15.47 7.01 -11.48
C ILE A 296 16.62 7.59 -10.63
N TYR A 297 16.79 7.04 -9.42
CA TYR A 297 17.83 7.48 -8.49
C TYR A 297 18.72 6.34 -7.99
N ASN A 298 19.92 6.71 -7.53
CA ASN A 298 20.85 5.79 -6.88
C ASN A 298 20.44 5.55 -5.43
N THR A 299 20.61 4.32 -4.95
CA THR A 299 20.24 3.92 -3.59
C THR A 299 21.44 3.56 -2.73
N VAL A 300 21.21 3.65 -1.43
CA VAL A 300 21.89 2.92 -0.37
C VAL A 300 20.88 2.07 0.38
N ARG A 301 21.35 1.19 1.27
CA ARG A 301 20.48 0.30 2.03
C ARG A 301 20.38 0.73 3.48
N ILE A 302 19.18 0.63 4.03
CA ILE A 302 18.95 0.70 5.47
C ILE A 302 18.77 -0.74 5.95
N ASN A 303 19.70 -1.19 6.81
CA ASN A 303 19.74 -2.51 7.39
C ASN A 303 19.29 -2.44 8.84
N GLY A 304 18.48 -3.39 9.28
CA GLY A 304 17.96 -3.40 10.65
C GLY A 304 17.20 -4.68 10.96
N CYS A 305 16.44 -4.62 12.03
CA CYS A 305 15.63 -5.73 12.50
C CYS A 305 14.30 -5.23 13.07
N VAL A 306 13.34 -6.13 13.13
CA VAL A 306 12.02 -5.90 13.73
C VAL A 306 11.82 -6.85 14.89
N GLN A 307 11.33 -6.35 16.02
CA GLN A 307 11.00 -7.13 17.20
C GLN A 307 9.63 -6.73 17.76
N ASP A 308 8.98 -7.65 18.46
CA ASP A 308 7.74 -7.40 19.19
C ASP A 308 8.00 -6.74 20.55
N ALA A 309 6.93 -6.45 21.30
CA ALA A 309 7.01 -5.84 22.63
C ALA A 309 7.76 -6.69 23.66
N ALA A 310 7.91 -8.00 23.44
CA ALA A 310 8.68 -8.91 24.28
C ALA A 310 10.16 -9.01 23.86
N GLY A 311 10.57 -8.34 22.78
CA GLY A 311 11.90 -8.39 22.22
C GLY A 311 12.16 -9.58 21.29
N ALA A 312 11.13 -10.38 20.96
CA ALA A 312 11.25 -11.48 20.02
C ALA A 312 11.29 -10.97 18.57
N ARG A 313 12.14 -11.56 17.74
CA ARG A 313 12.29 -11.19 16.32
C ARG A 313 11.06 -11.57 15.52
N VAL A 314 10.59 -10.67 14.67
CA VAL A 314 9.38 -10.86 13.87
C VAL A 314 9.72 -11.05 12.40
N ALA A 315 9.47 -12.25 11.90
CA ALA A 315 9.60 -12.60 10.48
C ALA A 315 8.35 -12.18 9.70
N GLY A 316 8.54 -11.79 8.42
CA GLY A 316 7.43 -11.44 7.53
C GLY A 316 6.77 -10.09 7.81
N ALA A 317 7.33 -9.26 8.70
CA ALA A 317 6.89 -7.88 8.86
C ALA A 317 7.22 -7.07 7.60
N LEU A 318 6.27 -6.27 7.12
CA LEU A 318 6.49 -5.35 6.01
C LEU A 318 7.26 -4.13 6.54
N VAL A 319 8.44 -3.88 5.99
CA VAL A 319 9.24 -2.69 6.29
C VAL A 319 9.21 -1.76 5.10
N ALA A 320 8.83 -0.53 5.31
CA ALA A 320 8.78 0.53 4.31
C ALA A 320 9.78 1.63 4.64
N SER A 321 10.41 2.18 3.59
CA SER A 321 11.20 3.41 3.61
C SER A 321 10.46 4.45 2.75
N GLU A 322 9.89 5.45 3.38
CA GLU A 322 9.17 6.56 2.75
C GLU A 322 10.06 7.80 2.71
N GLY A 323 10.27 8.38 1.53
CA GLY A 323 11.09 9.59 1.37
C GLY A 323 10.50 10.79 2.12
N LYS A 324 11.33 11.50 2.90
CA LYS A 324 11.03 12.79 3.50
C LYS A 324 11.46 13.93 2.58
N SER A 325 12.68 13.87 2.06
CA SER A 325 13.25 14.87 1.15
C SER A 325 13.11 14.50 -0.33
N TYR A 326 12.35 13.49 -0.66
CA TYR A 326 12.03 13.05 -2.03
C TYR A 326 10.70 12.29 -2.03
N THR A 327 10.04 12.22 -3.17
CA THR A 327 8.75 11.54 -3.28
C THR A 327 8.94 10.12 -3.80
N GLY A 328 9.02 9.18 -2.90
CA GLY A 328 9.24 7.77 -3.24
C GLY A 328 9.03 6.85 -2.05
N LEU A 329 8.81 5.58 -2.35
CA LEU A 329 8.57 4.51 -1.38
C LEU A 329 9.32 3.26 -1.82
N ALA A 330 10.02 2.63 -0.89
CA ALA A 330 10.56 1.28 -1.07
C ALA A 330 10.10 0.39 0.08
N SER A 331 9.95 -0.91 -0.17
CA SER A 331 9.55 -1.85 0.87
C SER A 331 10.23 -3.20 0.73
N THR A 332 10.28 -3.93 1.83
CA THR A 332 10.79 -5.30 1.93
C THR A 332 10.07 -6.05 3.04
N LEU A 333 10.22 -7.37 3.09
CA LEU A 333 9.77 -8.17 4.24
C LEU A 333 10.98 -8.55 5.10
N THR A 334 10.77 -8.67 6.42
CA THR A 334 11.79 -9.26 7.29
C THR A 334 11.97 -10.75 6.99
N ASN A 335 13.21 -11.20 7.05
CA ASN A 335 13.58 -12.60 6.90
C ASN A 335 13.18 -13.44 8.15
N ALA A 336 13.53 -14.74 8.16
CA ALA A 336 13.24 -15.65 9.26
C ALA A 336 13.85 -15.22 10.62
N ASN A 337 14.91 -14.40 10.58
CA ASN A 337 15.57 -13.86 11.77
C ASN A 337 15.01 -12.49 12.19
N GLY A 338 13.96 -12.00 11.54
CA GLY A 338 13.40 -10.67 11.76
C GLY A 338 14.29 -9.52 11.25
N GLU A 339 15.23 -9.80 10.33
CA GLU A 339 16.14 -8.80 9.76
C GLU A 339 15.60 -8.28 8.43
N PHE A 340 15.93 -7.05 8.09
CA PHE A 340 15.57 -6.45 6.82
C PHE A 340 16.71 -5.63 6.19
N SER A 341 16.60 -5.41 4.89
CA SER A 341 17.42 -4.51 4.11
C SER A 341 16.51 -3.80 3.11
N VAL A 342 16.23 -2.52 3.33
CA VAL A 342 15.33 -1.71 2.49
C VAL A 342 16.11 -0.62 1.76
N ALA A 343 15.75 -0.33 0.50
CA ALA A 343 16.39 0.71 -0.29
C ALA A 343 15.94 2.10 0.18
N VAL A 344 16.84 3.08 0.09
CA VAL A 344 16.57 4.51 0.29
C VAL A 344 17.36 5.31 -0.75
N LYS A 345 16.84 6.45 -1.17
CA LYS A 345 17.57 7.36 -2.07
C LYS A 345 18.85 7.82 -1.41
N ARG A 346 19.95 7.77 -2.15
CA ARG A 346 21.26 8.26 -1.71
C ARG A 346 21.21 9.77 -1.44
N SER A 347 21.92 10.24 -0.42
CA SER A 347 21.98 11.65 -0.01
C SER A 347 20.60 12.27 0.19
N SER A 348 19.74 11.60 0.98
CA SER A 348 18.36 12.01 1.27
C SER A 348 17.95 11.66 2.69
N SER A 349 16.79 12.13 3.11
CA SER A 349 16.15 11.70 4.35
C SER A 349 14.87 10.90 4.08
N ALA A 350 14.61 9.91 4.95
CA ALA A 350 13.46 9.04 4.85
C ALA A 350 12.97 8.55 6.22
N PHE A 351 11.69 8.19 6.32
CA PHE A 351 11.12 7.48 7.45
C PHE A 351 11.20 5.99 7.21
N VAL A 352 11.44 5.22 8.27
CA VAL A 352 11.44 3.76 8.20
C VAL A 352 10.43 3.22 9.20
N VAL A 353 9.47 2.44 8.73
CA VAL A 353 8.41 1.87 9.55
C VAL A 353 8.23 0.39 9.23
N ALA A 354 7.97 -0.41 10.26
CA ALA A 354 7.57 -1.80 10.11
C ALA A 354 6.09 -1.98 10.49
N THR A 355 5.38 -2.82 9.74
CA THR A 355 3.97 -3.12 9.99
C THR A 355 3.69 -4.62 9.90
N THR A 356 2.73 -5.08 10.68
CA THR A 356 2.08 -6.39 10.57
C THR A 356 0.57 -6.20 10.42
N ALA A 357 -0.20 -7.27 10.46
CA ALA A 357 -1.67 -7.19 10.39
C ALA A 357 -2.31 -6.38 11.55
N SER A 358 -1.62 -6.28 12.70
CA SER A 358 -2.18 -5.69 13.92
C SER A 358 -1.24 -4.76 14.69
N GLU A 359 -0.02 -4.56 14.19
CA GLU A 359 1.01 -3.80 14.89
C GLU A 359 1.76 -2.89 13.93
N ILE A 360 2.22 -1.77 14.44
CA ILE A 360 3.07 -0.79 13.76
C ILE A 360 4.30 -0.53 14.65
N SER A 361 5.45 -0.29 14.03
CA SER A 361 6.65 0.08 14.79
C SER A 361 6.73 1.59 15.01
N ASN A 362 7.68 2.02 15.87
CA ASN A 362 8.24 3.36 15.82
C ASN A 362 8.79 3.66 14.41
N SER A 363 8.80 4.95 14.03
CA SER A 363 9.16 5.42 12.68
C SER A 363 10.36 6.37 12.72
N PRO A 364 11.61 5.88 12.93
CA PRO A 364 12.77 6.76 12.95
C PRO A 364 12.99 7.45 11.59
N THR A 365 13.40 8.70 11.63
CA THR A 365 13.98 9.40 10.48
C THR A 365 15.41 8.94 10.29
N VAL A 366 15.79 8.64 9.07
CA VAL A 366 17.13 8.19 8.67
C VAL A 366 17.70 9.17 7.65
N GLU A 367 18.86 9.73 7.96
CA GLU A 367 19.64 10.55 7.03
C GLU A 367 20.58 9.65 6.23
N ALA A 368 20.28 9.50 4.96
CA ALA A 368 21.02 8.66 4.05
C ALA A 368 22.15 9.43 3.38
N GLY A 369 23.39 9.01 3.61
CA GLY A 369 24.58 9.47 2.90
C GLY A 369 24.86 8.61 1.65
N ASP A 370 26.15 8.33 1.46
CA ASP A 370 26.69 7.59 0.32
C ASP A 370 26.94 6.11 0.62
N GLN A 371 26.69 5.67 1.85
CA GLN A 371 26.97 4.31 2.33
C GLN A 371 25.71 3.70 2.94
N ASP A 372 25.66 2.38 2.96
CA ASP A 372 24.63 1.62 3.65
C ASP A 372 24.61 1.95 5.15
N ILE A 373 23.43 1.98 5.71
CA ILE A 373 23.16 2.38 7.09
C ILE A 373 22.69 1.16 7.88
N SER A 374 23.18 1.02 9.10
CA SER A 374 22.64 0.06 10.06
C SER A 374 21.93 0.82 11.17
N LEU A 375 20.67 0.49 11.43
CA LEU A 375 19.94 1.06 12.55
C LEU A 375 20.59 0.62 13.87
N GLY A 376 20.69 1.54 14.83
CA GLY A 376 21.28 1.28 16.15
C GLY A 376 20.48 0.33 17.04
N GLY A 377 19.26 -0.05 16.63
CA GLY A 377 18.36 -0.96 17.31
C GLY A 377 17.32 -1.53 16.36
N CYS A 378 16.53 -2.50 16.85
CA CYS A 378 15.39 -3.01 16.08
C CYS A 378 14.23 -2.01 16.10
N LEU A 379 13.46 -1.98 15.00
CA LEU A 379 12.14 -1.38 14.99
C LEU A 379 11.25 -2.18 15.97
N GLN A 380 10.65 -1.47 16.91
CA GLN A 380 9.85 -2.08 17.98
C GLN A 380 8.39 -2.05 17.58
N LEU A 381 7.82 -3.22 17.26
CA LEU A 381 6.39 -3.34 17.03
C LEU A 381 5.60 -3.12 18.32
N THR A 382 4.58 -2.33 18.23
CA THR A 382 3.64 -2.06 19.31
C THR A 382 2.24 -2.38 18.82
N ARG A 383 1.51 -3.17 19.60
CA ARG A 383 0.08 -3.32 19.34
C ARG A 383 -0.57 -1.98 19.64
N SER A 384 -0.86 -1.21 18.60
CA SER A 384 -1.54 0.07 18.76
C SER A 384 -3.05 -0.16 18.89
N ALA A 385 -3.65 0.40 19.95
CA ALA A 385 -5.09 0.50 20.04
C ALA A 385 -5.63 1.46 18.97
N LEU A 386 -4.85 2.52 18.68
CA LEU A 386 -5.14 3.54 17.68
C LEU A 386 -3.85 4.25 17.29
N SER A 387 -3.72 4.68 16.05
CA SER A 387 -2.66 5.56 15.58
C SER A 387 -3.20 6.70 14.73
N ILE A 388 -2.54 7.86 14.80
CA ILE A 388 -2.90 9.07 14.07
C ILE A 388 -1.66 9.54 13.32
N LYS A 389 -1.78 9.76 12.02
CA LYS A 389 -0.71 10.30 11.16
C LYS A 389 -1.17 11.63 10.59
N LEU A 390 -0.43 12.71 10.88
CA LEU A 390 -0.60 14.03 10.27
C LEU A 390 0.43 14.18 9.15
N THR A 391 0.01 14.57 7.96
CA THR A 391 0.85 14.97 6.83
C THR A 391 0.35 16.27 6.26
N TRP A 392 1.23 17.05 5.61
CA TRP A 392 0.88 18.34 4.98
C TRP A 392 1.74 18.60 3.77
N GLY A 393 1.66 19.79 3.17
CA GLY A 393 2.46 20.20 2.02
C GLY A 393 3.77 20.87 2.41
N GLU A 394 4.39 21.55 1.45
CA GLU A 394 5.58 22.37 1.69
C GLU A 394 5.28 23.51 2.67
N ARG A 395 4.05 24.01 2.67
CA ARG A 395 3.57 25.08 3.54
C ARG A 395 2.20 24.77 4.11
N PRO A 396 1.92 25.17 5.36
CA PRO A 396 2.84 25.77 6.34
C PRO A 396 4.05 24.87 6.58
N ARG A 397 5.19 25.45 6.97
CA ARG A 397 6.43 24.69 7.17
C ARG A 397 6.31 23.68 8.31
N ASP A 398 5.55 24.02 9.33
CA ASP A 398 5.48 23.30 10.59
C ASP A 398 4.03 23.27 11.08
N LEU A 399 3.43 22.09 11.13
CA LEU A 399 2.12 21.78 11.69
C LEU A 399 2.28 20.78 12.84
N ASP A 400 1.94 21.21 14.04
CA ASP A 400 1.98 20.35 15.23
C ASP A 400 0.70 19.58 15.46
N SER A 401 0.83 18.28 15.75
CA SER A 401 -0.23 17.47 16.32
C SER A 401 -0.27 17.59 17.84
N HIS A 402 -1.46 17.74 18.37
CA HIS A 402 -1.74 17.82 19.79
C HIS A 402 -2.80 16.80 20.18
N THR A 403 -2.54 16.04 21.25
CA THR A 403 -3.48 15.05 21.78
C THR A 403 -3.70 15.31 23.26
N LEU A 404 -4.94 15.64 23.62
CA LEU A 404 -5.36 15.69 25.02
C LEU A 404 -5.76 14.28 25.47
N GLY A 405 -5.21 13.84 26.60
CA GLY A 405 -5.36 12.49 27.13
C GLY A 405 -6.68 12.26 27.89
N ALA A 406 -6.70 11.15 28.60
CA ALA A 406 -7.85 10.70 29.39
C ALA A 406 -8.01 11.45 30.72
N ASN A 407 -6.99 12.15 31.19
CA ASN A 407 -7.00 13.01 32.38
C ASN A 407 -6.78 14.48 31.95
N ALA A 408 -7.19 15.41 32.79
CA ALA A 408 -7.17 16.84 32.47
C ALA A 408 -5.79 17.43 32.22
N ASP A 409 -4.76 16.84 32.79
CA ASP A 409 -3.35 17.26 32.75
C ASP A 409 -2.53 16.53 31.68
N GLU A 410 -3.13 15.57 30.99
CA GLU A 410 -2.43 14.81 29.94
C GLU A 410 -2.51 15.53 28.60
N HIS A 411 -1.35 15.97 28.10
CA HIS A 411 -1.22 16.63 26.80
C HIS A 411 0.05 16.13 26.10
N VAL A 412 -0.13 15.40 25.02
CA VAL A 412 0.97 14.86 24.18
C VAL A 412 1.12 15.75 22.96
N TYR A 413 2.31 16.33 22.77
CA TYR A 413 2.67 17.26 21.70
C TYR A 413 4.22 17.39 21.62
N TYR A 414 4.75 18.22 20.76
CA TYR A 414 6.19 18.38 20.51
C TYR A 414 7.05 18.54 21.78
N SER A 415 6.56 19.25 22.79
CA SER A 415 7.31 19.53 24.03
C SER A 415 7.16 18.42 25.10
N ASP A 416 6.07 17.68 25.07
CA ASP A 416 5.85 16.49 25.91
C ASP A 416 5.34 15.36 25.01
N LYS A 417 6.30 14.56 24.53
CA LYS A 417 6.01 13.49 23.58
C LYS A 417 5.32 12.27 24.19
N GLY A 418 5.06 12.27 25.50
CA GLY A 418 4.35 11.21 26.20
C GLY A 418 5.13 9.88 26.29
N SER A 419 4.40 8.79 26.54
CA SER A 419 4.99 7.45 26.71
C SER A 419 4.00 6.36 26.33
N LEU A 420 4.48 5.31 25.66
CA LEU A 420 3.68 4.09 25.39
C LEU A 420 3.72 3.10 26.58
N ALA A 421 4.69 3.23 27.49
CA ALA A 421 4.88 2.33 28.62
C ALA A 421 4.18 2.78 29.91
N THR A 422 3.95 4.07 30.07
CA THR A 422 3.30 4.69 31.24
C THR A 422 2.15 5.56 30.80
N ALA A 423 1.20 5.89 31.69
CA ALA A 423 0.14 6.86 31.40
C ALA A 423 0.75 8.15 30.85
N PRO A 424 0.15 8.74 29.81
CA PRO A 424 -1.16 8.44 29.22
C PRO A 424 -1.21 7.24 28.24
N PHE A 425 -0.13 6.46 28.07
CA PHE A 425 0.03 5.40 27.07
C PHE A 425 -0.17 5.90 25.62
N ILE A 426 0.18 7.14 25.42
CA ILE A 426 0.16 7.86 24.13
C ILE A 426 1.56 8.41 23.92
N ALA A 427 2.09 8.28 22.71
CA ALA A 427 3.35 8.93 22.36
C ALA A 427 3.30 9.55 20.97
N LEU A 428 3.92 10.71 20.82
CA LEU A 428 4.28 11.36 19.56
C LEU A 428 5.65 10.81 19.13
N ASP A 429 5.67 9.90 18.14
CA ASP A 429 6.88 9.23 17.70
C ASP A 429 7.78 10.15 16.87
N VAL A 430 7.17 10.89 15.96
CA VAL A 430 7.83 11.84 15.04
C VAL A 430 7.19 13.20 15.24
N ASP A 431 8.02 14.21 15.36
CA ASP A 431 7.72 15.63 15.43
C ASP A 431 8.53 16.28 14.31
N ASP A 432 7.87 16.59 13.22
CA ASP A 432 8.50 17.09 12.00
C ASP A 432 8.32 18.61 11.89
N VAL A 433 9.40 19.34 11.94
CA VAL A 433 9.43 20.80 11.93
C VAL A 433 9.78 21.40 10.55
N ASP A 434 9.82 20.57 9.50
CA ASP A 434 10.40 20.97 8.20
C ASP A 434 9.62 20.47 6.98
N SER A 435 8.34 20.84 6.89
CA SER A 435 7.44 20.56 5.76
C SER A 435 7.11 19.08 5.54
N PHE A 436 5.94 18.82 4.90
CA PHE A 436 5.37 17.53 4.52
C PHE A 436 5.02 16.57 5.66
N GLY A 437 5.67 16.64 6.85
CA GLY A 437 5.53 15.64 7.90
C GLY A 437 6.20 14.31 7.54
N PRO A 438 5.76 13.18 8.06
CA PRO A 438 4.61 13.02 8.94
C PRO A 438 4.88 13.34 10.40
N GLU A 439 3.83 13.63 11.16
CA GLU A 439 3.81 13.41 12.60
C GLU A 439 2.95 12.18 12.93
N VAL A 440 3.42 11.33 13.83
CA VAL A 440 2.72 10.10 14.19
C VAL A 440 2.50 10.03 15.69
N THR A 441 1.21 9.99 16.07
CA THR A 441 0.79 9.77 17.45
C THR A 441 0.24 8.35 17.60
N THR A 442 0.82 7.58 18.50
CA THR A 442 0.45 6.18 18.78
C THR A 442 -0.16 6.04 20.16
N PHE A 443 -1.27 5.29 20.26
CA PHE A 443 -1.93 4.91 21.50
C PHE A 443 -1.68 3.43 21.77
N ALA A 444 -0.92 3.09 22.79
CA ALA A 444 -0.71 1.70 23.20
C ALA A 444 -1.93 1.15 23.95
N LYS A 445 -2.57 1.99 24.76
CA LYS A 445 -3.76 1.64 25.54
C LYS A 445 -4.77 2.79 25.51
N LEU A 446 -6.03 2.45 25.67
CA LEU A 446 -7.11 3.41 25.84
C LEU A 446 -7.73 3.28 27.25
N ALA A 447 -8.18 4.40 27.80
CA ALA A 447 -8.90 4.41 29.07
C ALA A 447 -10.39 4.19 28.85
N LYS A 448 -11.06 3.60 29.83
CA LYS A 448 -12.51 3.32 29.82
C LYS A 448 -13.33 4.59 29.98
N ASN A 449 -14.40 4.71 29.19
CA ASN A 449 -15.39 5.78 29.29
C ASN A 449 -14.74 7.18 29.31
N ARG A 450 -13.78 7.42 28.41
CA ARG A 450 -13.04 8.70 28.31
C ARG A 450 -13.20 9.31 26.92
N THR A 451 -12.85 10.60 26.86
CA THR A 451 -12.78 11.35 25.60
C THR A 451 -11.39 11.96 25.45
N TYR A 452 -10.71 11.58 24.38
CA TYR A 452 -9.46 12.20 23.92
C TYR A 452 -9.80 13.22 22.85
N ARG A 453 -8.99 14.27 22.71
CA ARG A 453 -9.15 15.28 21.68
C ARG A 453 -7.88 15.36 20.84
N PHE A 454 -8.05 15.38 19.54
CA PHE A 454 -6.95 15.58 18.60
C PHE A 454 -7.17 16.87 17.82
N TYR A 455 -6.17 17.74 17.85
CA TYR A 455 -6.17 18.98 17.09
C TYR A 455 -4.78 19.26 16.48
N VAL A 456 -4.76 20.09 15.42
CA VAL A 456 -3.56 20.52 14.72
C VAL A 456 -3.39 22.01 14.90
N ARG A 457 -2.16 22.44 15.15
CA ARG A 457 -1.75 23.82 15.24
C ARG A 457 -0.78 24.18 14.12
N ASN A 458 -0.94 25.34 13.51
CA ASN A 458 0.07 25.90 12.63
C ASN A 458 1.16 26.57 13.48
N PHE A 459 2.24 25.82 13.80
CA PHE A 459 3.32 26.32 14.65
C PHE A 459 4.18 27.36 13.92
N SER A 460 4.38 27.23 12.61
CA SER A 460 5.16 28.19 11.82
C SER A 460 4.57 29.60 11.81
N GLY A 461 3.31 29.74 12.18
CA GLY A 461 2.63 31.03 12.28
C GLY A 461 2.45 31.76 10.94
N THR A 462 2.61 31.08 9.82
CA THR A 462 2.38 31.63 8.48
C THR A 462 1.01 31.21 7.98
N PHE A 463 0.28 32.15 7.32
CA PHE A 463 -1.09 31.92 6.88
C PHE A 463 -1.22 31.76 5.35
N ASP A 464 -0.17 31.93 4.58
CA ASP A 464 -0.22 31.83 3.10
C ASP A 464 0.67 30.69 2.59
N PRO A 465 0.10 29.53 2.24
CA PRO A 465 -1.27 29.12 2.60
C PRO A 465 -1.33 28.72 4.09
N GLY A 466 -2.50 28.85 4.72
CA GLY A 466 -2.76 28.25 6.04
C GLY A 466 -2.97 26.73 5.94
N GLN A 467 -3.53 26.14 7.01
CA GLN A 467 -3.86 24.71 7.03
C GLN A 467 -4.85 24.33 5.92
N THR A 468 -5.86 25.18 5.66
CA THR A 468 -6.88 24.96 4.62
C THR A 468 -6.29 24.98 3.20
N GLY A 469 -5.30 25.83 2.97
CA GLY A 469 -4.61 25.93 1.66
C GLY A 469 -3.50 24.90 1.46
N SER A 470 -3.14 24.18 2.51
CA SER A 470 -2.19 23.05 2.47
C SER A 470 -2.93 21.75 2.13
N PRO A 471 -2.28 20.76 1.47
CA PRO A 471 -2.80 19.41 1.41
C PRO A 471 -2.72 18.68 2.76
N ALA A 472 -2.94 19.39 3.87
CA ALA A 472 -2.90 18.82 5.20
C ALA A 472 -3.93 17.69 5.35
N ARG A 473 -3.52 16.61 6.02
CA ARG A 473 -4.29 15.38 6.11
C ARG A 473 -3.98 14.67 7.42
N VAL A 474 -5.03 14.30 8.14
CA VAL A 474 -4.95 13.48 9.35
C VAL A 474 -5.58 12.12 9.08
N GLU A 475 -4.80 11.07 9.18
CA GLU A 475 -5.24 9.68 9.06
C GLU A 475 -5.34 9.04 10.44
N VAL A 476 -6.48 8.48 10.76
CA VAL A 476 -6.70 7.70 11.99
C VAL A 476 -6.86 6.23 11.62
N SER A 477 -6.00 5.40 12.16
CA SER A 477 -6.14 3.94 12.10
C SER A 477 -6.62 3.41 13.44
N ASN A 478 -7.81 2.79 13.44
CA ASN A 478 -8.44 2.20 14.62
C ASN A 478 -8.82 0.75 14.30
N ARG A 479 -8.08 -0.21 14.85
CA ARG A 479 -8.32 -1.66 14.66
C ARG A 479 -8.50 -2.08 13.19
N GLY A 480 -7.67 -1.50 12.30
CA GLY A 480 -7.71 -1.76 10.86
C GLY A 480 -8.74 -0.93 10.08
N ALA A 481 -9.63 -0.19 10.74
CA ALA A 481 -10.44 0.85 10.10
C ALA A 481 -9.60 2.13 9.98
N GLN A 482 -9.64 2.76 8.82
CA GLN A 482 -8.96 4.02 8.55
C GLN A 482 -9.99 5.11 8.26
N THR A 483 -9.78 6.29 8.83
CA THR A 483 -10.55 7.50 8.54
C THR A 483 -9.59 8.63 8.24
N VAL A 484 -9.90 9.44 7.24
CA VAL A 484 -9.07 10.58 6.83
C VAL A 484 -9.85 11.87 7.00
N PHE A 485 -9.15 12.90 7.48
CA PHE A 485 -9.68 14.24 7.63
C PHE A 485 -8.77 15.23 6.91
N SER A 486 -9.38 16.20 6.23
CA SER A 486 -8.71 17.37 5.66
C SER A 486 -9.25 18.63 6.32
N PRO A 487 -8.47 19.71 6.42
CA PRO A 487 -8.92 20.95 7.04
C PRO A 487 -10.20 21.47 6.38
N PRO A 488 -11.23 21.84 7.16
CA PRO A 488 -12.44 22.43 6.63
C PRO A 488 -12.19 23.88 6.17
N ALA A 489 -13.13 24.45 5.44
CA ALA A 489 -13.13 25.88 5.18
C ALA A 489 -13.38 26.68 6.47
N GLY A 490 -12.92 27.92 6.52
CA GLY A 490 -13.20 28.84 7.64
C GLY A 490 -12.01 29.13 8.54
N GLU A 491 -10.80 28.74 8.16
CA GLU A 491 -9.57 29.19 8.79
C GLU A 491 -9.46 30.73 8.66
N SER A 492 -9.30 31.43 9.77
CA SER A 492 -9.27 32.90 9.81
C SER A 492 -7.90 33.51 10.06
N GLY A 493 -6.93 32.71 10.45
CA GLY A 493 -5.57 33.17 10.70
C GLY A 493 -4.60 32.05 11.07
N SER A 494 -3.32 32.42 11.13
CA SER A 494 -2.23 31.49 11.45
C SER A 494 -2.25 30.92 12.87
N THR A 495 -3.09 31.46 13.74
CA THR A 495 -3.21 31.05 15.16
C THR A 495 -4.38 30.12 15.39
N ASP A 496 -5.16 29.79 14.35
CA ASP A 496 -6.32 28.92 14.51
C ASP A 496 -5.88 27.48 14.76
N PHE A 497 -6.61 26.82 15.67
CA PHE A 497 -6.44 25.41 16.00
C PHE A 497 -7.48 24.60 15.23
N TRP A 498 -7.04 23.68 14.41
CA TRP A 498 -7.93 22.76 13.75
C TRP A 498 -8.30 21.60 14.69
N HIS A 499 -9.47 21.68 15.36
CA HIS A 499 -10.00 20.56 16.12
C HIS A 499 -10.56 19.51 15.16
N VAL A 500 -9.81 18.45 14.96
CA VAL A 500 -10.07 17.44 13.92
C VAL A 500 -11.20 16.51 14.36
N PHE A 501 -11.05 15.88 15.51
CA PHE A 501 -12.02 14.91 16.07
C PHE A 501 -11.82 14.70 17.57
N ASP A 502 -12.84 14.10 18.19
CA ASP A 502 -12.76 13.46 19.50
C ASP A 502 -12.66 11.94 19.33
N ILE A 503 -11.93 11.26 20.22
CA ILE A 503 -11.94 9.81 20.36
C ILE A 503 -12.71 9.49 21.63
N ARG A 504 -13.87 8.83 21.52
CA ARG A 504 -14.69 8.41 22.66
C ARG A 504 -14.54 6.91 22.87
N THR A 505 -14.31 6.51 24.10
CA THR A 505 -14.19 5.12 24.49
C THR A 505 -15.37 4.67 25.34
N ASP A 506 -15.74 3.41 25.22
CA ASP A 506 -16.72 2.75 26.07
C ASP A 506 -16.06 2.02 27.27
N GLU A 507 -16.85 1.29 28.06
CA GLU A 507 -16.40 0.48 29.19
C GLU A 507 -15.43 -0.66 28.77
N ALA A 508 -15.52 -1.12 27.53
CA ALA A 508 -14.65 -2.14 26.96
C ALA A 508 -13.43 -1.54 26.21
N CYS A 509 -13.23 -0.20 26.28
CA CYS A 509 -12.22 0.55 25.53
C CYS A 509 -12.35 0.42 24.00
N ASN A 510 -13.55 0.20 23.48
CA ASN A 510 -13.78 0.38 22.07
C ASN A 510 -13.77 1.87 21.74
N ALA A 511 -12.91 2.25 20.80
CA ALA A 511 -12.80 3.65 20.38
C ALA A 511 -13.77 3.97 19.24
N SER A 512 -14.43 5.11 19.33
CA SER A 512 -15.20 5.73 18.27
C SER A 512 -14.58 7.08 17.93
N VAL A 513 -14.22 7.29 16.67
CA VAL A 513 -13.72 8.57 16.16
C VAL A 513 -14.94 9.44 15.80
N VAL A 514 -15.10 10.56 16.47
CA VAL A 514 -16.22 11.49 16.31
C VAL A 514 -15.71 12.77 15.66
N PRO A 515 -16.01 13.02 14.37
CA PRO A 515 -15.56 14.22 13.67
C PRO A 515 -16.02 15.50 14.37
N VAL A 516 -15.15 16.49 14.49
CA VAL A 516 -15.46 17.86 14.93
C VAL A 516 -15.27 18.83 13.76
N GLN A 517 -14.12 18.81 13.11
CA GLN A 517 -13.85 19.56 11.88
C GLN A 517 -14.13 21.06 12.01
N GLN A 518 -13.54 21.71 13.01
CA GLN A 518 -13.72 23.14 13.28
C GLN A 518 -12.38 23.82 13.53
N PHE A 519 -12.25 25.06 13.06
CA PHE A 519 -11.21 25.97 13.49
C PHE A 519 -11.65 26.73 14.74
N LEU A 520 -10.74 26.83 15.71
CA LEU A 520 -10.95 27.51 17.00
C LEU A 520 -9.85 28.57 17.19
N ALA A 521 -10.20 29.70 17.78
CA ALA A 521 -9.23 30.75 18.14
C ALA A 521 -8.36 30.33 19.34
N ASP A 522 -8.93 29.52 20.24
CA ASP A 522 -8.24 28.99 21.43
C ASP A 522 -8.10 27.47 21.30
N PRO A 523 -7.05 26.86 21.88
CA PRO A 523 -6.86 25.42 21.83
C PRO A 523 -8.00 24.68 22.55
N PRO A 524 -8.43 23.51 22.05
CA PRO A 524 -9.35 22.65 22.77
C PRO A 524 -8.85 22.35 24.19
N VAL A 525 -9.78 22.15 25.13
CA VAL A 525 -9.47 21.75 26.50
C VAL A 525 -9.95 20.31 26.75
N SER A 526 -9.33 19.61 27.69
CA SER A 526 -9.78 18.28 28.09
C SER A 526 -11.22 18.32 28.60
N LEU A 527 -12.03 17.31 28.24
CA LEU A 527 -13.41 17.17 28.73
C LEU A 527 -13.47 16.42 30.06
N ASP A 528 -12.49 15.56 30.31
CA ASP A 528 -12.48 14.68 31.49
C ASP A 528 -11.65 15.29 32.60
N THR A 529 -12.34 15.82 33.62
CA THR A 529 -11.72 16.47 34.78
C THR A 529 -11.76 15.64 36.07
N SER A 530 -12.33 14.42 36.03
CA SER A 530 -12.58 13.63 37.22
C SER A 530 -11.81 12.34 37.30
N GLY A 531 -10.98 12.18 38.34
CA GLY A 531 -10.38 10.93 38.76
C GLY A 531 -9.30 10.36 37.85
N ASN A 532 -8.59 9.34 38.35
CA ASN A 532 -7.59 8.64 37.55
C ASN A 532 -8.24 7.75 36.50
N ALA A 533 -7.81 7.88 35.24
CA ALA A 533 -8.27 7.05 34.15
C ALA A 533 -7.92 5.57 34.37
N GLN A 534 -8.86 4.68 34.08
CA GLN A 534 -8.65 3.23 34.08
C GLN A 534 -8.38 2.75 32.66
N TYR A 535 -7.19 2.24 32.42
CA TYR A 535 -6.76 1.77 31.11
C TYR A 535 -7.09 0.28 30.92
N CYS A 536 -7.48 -0.09 29.70
CA CYS A 536 -7.63 -1.48 29.31
C CYS A 536 -6.27 -2.13 29.03
N ASN A 537 -6.17 -3.44 29.28
CA ASN A 537 -4.94 -4.22 29.01
C ASN A 537 -4.82 -4.61 27.53
#